data_a5556d6791b0b84de2232d1a4cd65659
#
_entry.id   a5556d6791b0b84de2232d1a4cd65659
#
_cell.length_a   1.000
_cell.length_b   1.000
_cell.length_c   1.000
_cell.angle_alpha   90.00
_cell.angle_beta   90.00
_cell.angle_gamma   90.00
#
_symmetry.space_group_name_H-M   'P 1'
#
loop_
_entity.id
_entity.type
_entity.pdbx_description
1 polymer ?
#
loop_
_entity_poly.entity_id
_entity_poly.type
_entity_poly.pdbx_seq_one_letter_code
_entity_poly.pdbx_strand_id
1 'polypeptide(L)'
;LGDVYKRQVMVKVPLSGWWEGSYKRNSARAETRIKSLELQDAREKVELQVNQSVYKVNEANKKLIVSTRNMENAEENLRHANLGFEEGVIPALNLMQAQTAWVSARSCLIDAQIEVKLTEVYLTKAMGKLGDELSGRTRNAD
;
A
#
# COMPACT_ATOMS: atom_id res chain seq x y z
N LEU A 1 -68.72 63.18 1.89
CA LEU A 1 -68.55 63.47 0.49
C LEU A 1 -67.11 63.39 0.14
N GLY A 2 -66.65 62.44 -0.66
CA GLY A 2 -65.35 62.41 -1.25
C GLY A 2 -64.50 61.22 -0.77
N ASP A 3 -64.77 60.09 -1.27
CA ASP A 3 -63.96 58.91 -1.16
C ASP A 3 -62.59 59.13 -1.86
N VAL A 4 -61.56 59.34 -1.05
CA VAL A 4 -60.18 59.30 -1.56
C VAL A 4 -59.69 57.89 -1.50
N TYR A 5 -59.85 57.15 -2.61
CA TYR A 5 -59.17 55.90 -2.79
C TYR A 5 -57.70 56.08 -2.81
N LYS A 6 -57.03 55.86 -1.71
CA LYS A 6 -55.56 55.70 -1.64
C LYS A 6 -55.20 54.33 -2.20
N ARG A 7 -54.94 54.25 -3.49
CA ARG A 7 -54.26 53.08 -4.09
C ARG A 7 -52.80 53.10 -3.60
N GLN A 8 -52.58 52.36 -2.54
CA GLN A 8 -51.23 52.07 -2.09
C GLN A 8 -50.64 50.99 -3.02
N VAL A 9 -49.84 51.37 -4.00
CA VAL A 9 -49.05 50.44 -4.80
C VAL A 9 -47.85 50.01 -3.94
N MET A 10 -47.97 48.85 -3.31
CA MET A 10 -46.88 48.23 -2.56
C MET A 10 -45.93 47.59 -3.54
N VAL A 11 -44.88 48.28 -3.97
CA VAL A 11 -43.79 47.71 -4.76
C VAL A 11 -42.89 46.95 -3.79
N LYS A 12 -43.10 45.64 -3.68
CA LYS A 12 -42.18 44.75 -2.97
C LYS A 12 -40.98 44.49 -3.89
N VAL A 13 -39.92 45.25 -3.73
CA VAL A 13 -38.64 44.99 -4.38
C VAL A 13 -37.90 44.02 -3.49
N PRO A 14 -37.68 42.72 -3.93
CA PRO A 14 -36.90 41.77 -3.17
C PRO A 14 -35.43 42.13 -3.29
N LEU A 15 -34.93 43.03 -2.47
CA LEU A 15 -33.50 43.42 -2.40
C LEU A 15 -32.63 42.27 -1.84
N SER A 16 -33.20 41.26 -1.21
CA SER A 16 -32.49 40.09 -0.65
C SER A 16 -32.00 39.09 -1.69
N GLY A 17 -32.66 38.99 -2.86
CA GLY A 17 -32.29 37.99 -3.88
C GLY A 17 -30.97 38.25 -4.60
N TRP A 18 -30.47 39.50 -4.61
CA TRP A 18 -29.21 39.83 -5.30
C TRP A 18 -27.98 39.44 -4.48
N TRP A 19 -28.05 39.52 -3.17
CA TRP A 19 -26.98 39.07 -2.26
C TRP A 19 -26.91 37.57 -2.15
N GLU A 20 -28.03 36.88 -2.17
CA GLU A 20 -28.13 35.41 -2.10
C GLU A 20 -27.56 34.73 -3.35
N GLY A 21 -27.75 35.30 -4.52
CA GLY A 21 -27.23 34.78 -5.79
C GLY A 21 -25.70 34.89 -5.92
N SER A 22 -25.07 35.92 -5.33
CA SER A 22 -23.61 36.05 -5.31
C SER A 22 -22.97 35.14 -4.32
N TYR A 23 -23.60 34.92 -3.16
CA TYR A 23 -23.13 34.01 -2.13
C TYR A 23 -23.17 32.55 -2.59
N LYS A 24 -24.26 32.09 -3.21
CA LYS A 24 -24.40 30.77 -3.80
C LYS A 24 -23.38 30.51 -4.90
N ARG A 25 -23.06 31.47 -5.74
CA ARG A 25 -22.03 31.34 -6.79
C ARG A 25 -20.62 31.23 -6.21
N ASN A 26 -20.31 31.98 -5.17
CA ASN A 26 -19.01 31.93 -4.49
C ASN A 26 -18.86 30.65 -3.70
N SER A 27 -19.92 30.16 -3.05
CA SER A 27 -19.94 28.85 -2.37
C SER A 27 -19.73 27.70 -3.36
N ALA A 28 -20.42 27.68 -4.49
CA ALA A 28 -20.26 26.66 -5.53
C ALA A 28 -18.83 26.65 -6.13
N ARG A 29 -18.22 27.84 -6.32
CA ARG A 29 -16.81 27.93 -6.77
C ARG A 29 -15.84 27.42 -5.71
N ALA A 30 -16.08 27.72 -4.43
CA ALA A 30 -15.28 27.21 -3.33
C ALA A 30 -15.38 25.68 -3.22
N GLU A 31 -16.59 25.11 -3.35
CA GLU A 31 -16.80 23.67 -3.38
C GLU A 31 -16.07 22.99 -4.56
N THR A 32 -16.16 23.57 -5.76
CA THR A 32 -15.45 23.03 -6.93
C THR A 32 -13.93 23.05 -6.70
N ARG A 33 -13.41 24.12 -6.07
CA ARG A 33 -11.98 24.22 -5.75
C ARG A 33 -11.56 23.21 -4.69
N ILE A 34 -12.38 23.00 -3.65
CA ILE A 34 -12.15 21.95 -2.65
C ILE A 34 -12.12 20.58 -3.32
N LYS A 35 -13.09 20.26 -4.18
CA LYS A 35 -13.13 18.98 -4.89
C LYS A 35 -11.93 18.76 -5.83
N SER A 36 -11.46 19.81 -6.49
CA SER A 36 -10.25 19.72 -7.33
C SER A 36 -8.99 19.46 -6.51
N LEU A 37 -8.86 20.08 -5.33
CA LEU A 37 -7.75 19.86 -4.41
C LEU A 37 -7.81 18.45 -3.78
N GLU A 38 -9.02 17.98 -3.39
CA GLU A 38 -9.21 16.61 -2.91
C GLU A 38 -8.81 15.57 -3.96
N LEU A 39 -9.13 15.81 -5.23
CA LEU A 39 -8.75 14.94 -6.34
C LEU A 39 -7.23 14.94 -6.58
N GLN A 40 -6.59 16.10 -6.46
CA GLN A 40 -5.14 16.21 -6.55
C GLN A 40 -4.46 15.47 -5.39
N ASP A 41 -4.92 15.68 -4.16
CA ASP A 41 -4.41 15.00 -2.96
C ASP A 41 -4.59 13.47 -3.06
N ALA A 42 -5.74 13.01 -3.60
CA ALA A 42 -5.97 11.60 -3.83
C ALA A 42 -4.99 11.01 -4.88
N ARG A 43 -4.68 11.74 -5.95
CA ARG A 43 -3.69 11.32 -6.95
C ARG A 43 -2.29 11.23 -6.37
N GLU A 44 -1.87 12.25 -5.63
CA GLU A 44 -0.56 12.29 -4.97
C GLU A 44 -0.41 11.14 -3.96
N LYS A 45 -1.47 10.83 -3.20
CA LYS A 45 -1.50 9.68 -2.27
C LYS A 45 -1.36 8.35 -2.99
N VAL A 46 -2.05 8.16 -4.12
CA VAL A 46 -1.94 6.93 -4.91
C VAL A 46 -0.53 6.80 -5.50
N GLU A 47 0.03 7.87 -6.06
CA GLU A 47 1.39 7.87 -6.60
C GLU A 47 2.43 7.53 -5.51
N LEU A 48 2.31 8.16 -4.35
CA LEU A 48 3.16 7.86 -3.21
C LEU A 48 3.04 6.39 -2.77
N GLN A 49 1.83 5.86 -2.71
CA GLN A 49 1.57 4.47 -2.32
C GLN A 49 2.16 3.47 -3.32
N VAL A 50 2.05 3.74 -4.62
CA VAL A 50 2.66 2.91 -5.67
C VAL A 50 4.19 2.95 -5.56
N ASN A 51 4.78 4.14 -5.43
CA ASN A 51 6.22 4.29 -5.28
C ASN A 51 6.74 3.55 -4.04
N GLN A 52 6.08 3.69 -2.89
CA GLN A 52 6.42 2.95 -1.67
C GLN A 52 6.32 1.43 -1.87
N SER A 53 5.31 0.96 -2.60
CA SER A 53 5.15 -0.47 -2.90
C SER A 53 6.28 -1.00 -3.79
N VAL A 54 6.71 -0.24 -4.79
CA VAL A 54 7.87 -0.58 -5.64
C VAL A 54 9.16 -0.67 -4.82
N TYR A 55 9.41 0.29 -3.91
CA TYR A 55 10.56 0.23 -3.02
C TYR A 55 10.53 -1.01 -2.11
N LYS A 56 9.38 -1.36 -1.55
CA LYS A 56 9.24 -2.56 -0.72
C LYS A 56 9.49 -3.86 -1.50
N VAL A 57 9.03 -3.96 -2.74
CA VAL A 57 9.33 -5.11 -3.60
C VAL A 57 10.83 -5.23 -3.85
N ASN A 58 11.52 -4.12 -4.16
CA ASN A 58 12.96 -4.12 -4.37
C ASN A 58 13.73 -4.49 -3.09
N GLU A 59 13.29 -4.02 -1.93
CA GLU A 59 13.87 -4.37 -0.62
C GLU A 59 13.67 -5.86 -0.32
N ALA A 60 12.46 -6.39 -0.50
CA ALA A 60 12.16 -7.81 -0.30
C ALA A 60 13.00 -8.71 -1.22
N ASN A 61 13.19 -8.33 -2.49
CA ASN A 61 14.04 -9.08 -3.42
C ASN A 61 15.52 -9.08 -2.99
N LYS A 62 16.04 -7.94 -2.52
CA LYS A 62 17.40 -7.88 -1.98
C LYS A 62 17.55 -8.77 -0.75
N LYS A 63 16.58 -8.73 0.15
CA LYS A 63 16.55 -9.58 1.35
C LYS A 63 16.51 -11.07 0.98
N LEU A 64 15.72 -11.44 -0.04
CA LEU A 64 15.68 -12.82 -0.55
C LEU A 64 17.06 -13.28 -1.05
N ILE A 65 17.77 -12.44 -1.82
CA ILE A 65 19.13 -12.78 -2.32
C ILE A 65 20.09 -13.00 -1.16
N VAL A 66 20.06 -12.13 -0.14
CA VAL A 66 20.92 -12.24 1.06
C VAL A 66 20.56 -13.51 1.84
N SER A 67 19.27 -13.76 2.06
CA SER A 67 18.81 -14.96 2.79
C SER A 67 19.16 -16.27 2.07
N THR A 68 19.11 -16.28 0.73
CA THR A 68 19.56 -17.42 -0.08
C THR A 68 21.05 -17.70 0.12
N ARG A 69 21.90 -16.68 0.06
CA ARG A 69 23.34 -16.82 0.30
C ARG A 69 23.65 -17.29 1.74
N ASN A 70 22.92 -16.73 2.71
CA ASN A 70 23.06 -17.15 4.11
C ASN A 70 22.68 -18.63 4.29
N MET A 71 21.64 -19.10 3.60
CA MET A 71 21.23 -20.49 3.62
C MET A 71 22.29 -21.40 3.02
N GLU A 72 22.85 -21.03 1.86
CA GLU A 72 23.96 -21.77 1.21
C GLU A 72 25.19 -21.88 2.14
N ASN A 73 25.57 -20.78 2.78
CA ASN A 73 26.66 -20.77 3.73
C ASN A 73 26.38 -21.64 4.97
N ALA A 74 25.15 -21.60 5.47
CA ALA A 74 24.75 -22.41 6.63
C ALA A 74 24.71 -23.92 6.29
N GLU A 75 24.29 -24.29 5.09
CA GLU A 75 24.34 -25.67 4.59
C GLU A 75 25.77 -26.18 4.50
N GLU A 76 26.67 -25.39 3.91
CA GLU A 76 28.07 -25.75 3.79
C GLU A 76 28.75 -25.86 5.16
N ASN A 77 28.48 -24.94 6.07
CA ASN A 77 28.97 -24.98 7.44
C ASN A 77 28.45 -26.23 8.18
N LEU A 78 27.18 -26.58 8.04
CA LEU A 78 26.61 -27.78 8.63
C LEU A 78 27.26 -29.05 8.04
N ARG A 79 27.51 -29.10 6.72
CA ARG A 79 28.20 -30.20 6.06
C ARG A 79 29.61 -30.40 6.63
N HIS A 80 30.38 -29.30 6.78
CA HIS A 80 31.72 -29.38 7.37
C HIS A 80 31.67 -29.81 8.84
N ALA A 81 30.70 -29.29 9.60
CA ALA A 81 30.55 -29.65 11.02
C ALA A 81 30.19 -31.15 11.16
N ASN A 82 29.36 -31.72 10.29
CA ASN A 82 29.05 -33.15 10.29
C ASN A 82 30.32 -34.00 10.02
N LEU A 83 31.08 -33.65 8.99
CA LEU A 83 32.33 -34.37 8.66
C LEU A 83 33.35 -34.31 9.80
N GLY A 84 33.56 -33.07 10.37
CA GLY A 84 34.51 -32.90 11.46
C GLY A 84 34.07 -33.63 12.74
N PHE A 85 32.80 -33.78 12.99
CA PHE A 85 32.27 -34.58 14.09
C PHE A 85 32.46 -36.07 13.89
N GLU A 86 32.17 -36.59 12.67
CA GLU A 86 32.39 -37.97 12.29
C GLU A 86 33.87 -38.38 12.40
N GLU A 87 34.77 -37.49 12.02
CA GLU A 87 36.24 -37.67 12.15
C GLU A 87 36.76 -37.46 13.59
N GLY A 88 35.90 -37.06 14.53
CA GLY A 88 36.26 -36.77 15.92
C GLY A 88 37.08 -35.49 16.17
N VAL A 89 37.14 -34.61 15.14
CA VAL A 89 37.95 -33.37 15.19
C VAL A 89 37.23 -32.27 15.94
N ILE A 90 35.88 -32.21 15.87
CA ILE A 90 35.10 -31.20 16.54
C ILE A 90 34.14 -31.80 17.62
N PRO A 91 33.89 -31.05 18.71
CA PRO A 91 32.96 -31.48 19.74
C PRO A 91 31.50 -31.42 19.28
N ALA A 92 30.63 -32.22 19.85
CA ALA A 92 29.19 -32.27 19.57
C ALA A 92 28.49 -30.89 19.70
N LEU A 93 29.00 -30.04 20.61
CA LEU A 93 28.48 -28.67 20.78
C LEU A 93 28.57 -27.83 19.51
N ASN A 94 29.68 -27.92 18.78
CA ASN A 94 29.90 -27.19 17.53
C ASN A 94 28.96 -27.69 16.44
N LEU A 95 28.71 -28.99 16.37
CA LEU A 95 27.71 -29.55 15.45
C LEU A 95 26.30 -29.06 15.77
N MET A 96 25.89 -29.03 17.05
CA MET A 96 24.60 -28.51 17.48
C MET A 96 24.44 -27.01 17.12
N GLN A 97 25.51 -26.22 17.27
CA GLN A 97 25.52 -24.81 16.86
C GLN A 97 25.33 -24.64 15.35
N ALA A 98 26.00 -25.46 14.54
CA ALA A 98 25.85 -25.46 13.09
C ALA A 98 24.41 -25.86 12.66
N GLN A 99 23.82 -26.86 13.32
CA GLN A 99 22.42 -27.26 13.09
C GLN A 99 21.45 -26.13 13.44
N THR A 100 21.66 -25.45 14.57
CA THR A 100 20.82 -24.32 14.97
C THR A 100 20.94 -23.16 13.98
N ALA A 101 22.14 -22.84 13.53
CA ALA A 101 22.39 -21.82 12.52
C ALA A 101 21.70 -22.16 11.18
N TRP A 102 21.74 -23.41 10.76
CA TRP A 102 21.07 -23.88 9.55
C TRP A 102 19.54 -23.74 9.65
N VAL A 103 18.93 -24.17 10.77
CA VAL A 103 17.48 -24.00 11.02
C VAL A 103 17.09 -22.52 10.99
N SER A 104 17.88 -21.66 11.63
CA SER A 104 17.65 -20.21 11.63
C SER A 104 17.74 -19.61 10.22
N ALA A 105 18.77 -19.96 9.45
CA ALA A 105 18.94 -19.50 8.06
C ALA A 105 17.77 -19.96 7.18
N ARG A 106 17.29 -21.20 7.35
CA ARG A 106 16.14 -21.73 6.63
C ARG A 106 14.86 -20.97 6.95
N SER A 107 14.60 -20.64 8.22
CA SER A 107 13.47 -19.83 8.61
C SER A 107 13.53 -18.44 7.97
N CYS A 108 14.69 -17.77 8.02
CA CYS A 108 14.88 -16.46 7.39
C CYS A 108 14.65 -16.50 5.86
N LEU A 109 15.04 -17.57 5.20
CA LEU A 109 14.79 -17.74 3.76
C LEU A 109 13.30 -17.87 3.46
N ILE A 110 12.57 -18.67 4.24
CA ILE A 110 11.12 -18.84 4.08
C ILE A 110 10.41 -17.50 4.32
N ASP A 111 10.78 -16.77 5.36
CA ASP A 111 10.22 -15.45 5.66
C ASP A 111 10.47 -14.47 4.52
N ALA A 112 11.68 -14.46 3.94
CA ALA A 112 12.00 -13.61 2.80
C ALA A 112 11.20 -13.98 1.54
N GLN A 113 10.95 -15.28 1.28
CA GLN A 113 10.11 -15.73 0.17
C GLN A 113 8.66 -15.29 0.34
N ILE A 114 8.12 -15.40 1.54
CA ILE A 114 6.77 -14.93 1.87
C ILE A 114 6.68 -13.41 1.69
N GLU A 115 7.68 -12.67 2.17
CA GLU A 115 7.72 -11.21 2.07
C GLU A 115 7.73 -10.71 0.63
N VAL A 116 8.48 -11.37 -0.28
CA VAL A 116 8.45 -11.06 -1.72
C VAL A 116 7.04 -11.25 -2.27
N LYS A 117 6.40 -12.39 -2.01
CA LYS A 117 5.02 -12.64 -2.49
C LYS A 117 4.01 -11.65 -1.93
N LEU A 118 4.14 -11.30 -0.65
CA LEU A 118 3.26 -10.33 0.00
C LEU A 118 3.42 -8.93 -0.60
N THR A 119 4.65 -8.49 -0.83
CA THR A 119 4.91 -7.17 -1.42
C THR A 119 4.49 -7.09 -2.88
N GLU A 120 4.61 -8.17 -3.67
CA GLU A 120 4.05 -8.26 -5.02
C GLU A 120 2.53 -8.07 -5.02
N VAL A 121 1.81 -8.73 -4.11
CA VAL A 121 0.35 -8.58 -3.96
C VAL A 121 -0.02 -7.15 -3.55
N TYR A 122 0.73 -6.53 -2.63
CA TYR A 122 0.50 -5.14 -2.27
C TYR A 122 0.72 -4.17 -3.43
N LEU A 123 1.73 -4.40 -4.26
CA LEU A 123 1.98 -3.61 -5.46
C LEU A 123 0.82 -3.76 -6.46
N THR A 124 0.36 -4.99 -6.72
CA THR A 124 -0.80 -5.27 -7.58
C THR A 124 -2.06 -4.58 -7.08
N LYS A 125 -2.28 -4.59 -5.75
CA LYS A 125 -3.38 -3.86 -5.10
C LYS A 125 -3.25 -2.36 -5.29
N ALA A 126 -2.06 -1.79 -5.08
CA ALA A 126 -1.81 -0.36 -5.23
C ALA A 126 -2.02 0.12 -6.67
N MET A 127 -1.74 -0.73 -7.65
CA MET A 127 -2.00 -0.47 -9.08
C MET A 127 -3.49 -0.66 -9.49
N GLY A 128 -4.36 -1.12 -8.59
CA GLY A 128 -5.77 -1.38 -8.86
C GLY A 128 -6.07 -2.64 -9.66
N LYS A 129 -5.06 -3.48 -9.93
CA LYS A 129 -5.19 -4.70 -10.76
C LYS A 129 -5.62 -5.95 -10.00
N LEU A 130 -5.75 -5.89 -8.69
CA LEU A 130 -6.05 -7.06 -7.85
C LEU A 130 -7.39 -7.73 -8.23
N GLY A 131 -8.39 -6.94 -8.63
CA GLY A 131 -9.70 -7.46 -9.06
C GLY A 131 -9.62 -8.30 -10.34
N ASP A 132 -8.80 -7.89 -11.29
CA ASP A 132 -8.65 -8.57 -12.58
C ASP A 132 -7.92 -9.91 -12.43
N GLU A 133 -6.89 -9.97 -11.59
CA GLU A 133 -6.15 -11.23 -11.30
C GLU A 133 -7.01 -12.25 -10.56
N LEU A 134 -7.82 -11.81 -9.60
CA LEU A 134 -8.74 -12.70 -8.89
C LEU A 134 -9.84 -13.24 -9.82
N SER A 135 -10.39 -12.39 -10.70
CA SER A 135 -11.39 -12.76 -11.69
C SER A 135 -10.84 -13.72 -12.76
N GLY A 136 -9.58 -13.53 -13.18
CA GLY A 136 -8.89 -14.42 -14.13
C GLY A 136 -8.60 -15.81 -13.56
N ARG A 137 -8.32 -15.90 -12.25
CA ARG A 137 -8.02 -17.17 -11.57
C ARG A 137 -9.26 -18.06 -11.38
N THR A 138 -10.40 -17.46 -11.13
CA THR A 138 -11.68 -18.19 -11.00
C THR A 138 -12.18 -18.73 -12.34
N ARG A 139 -11.86 -18.04 -13.45
CA ARG A 139 -12.28 -18.47 -14.80
C ARG A 139 -11.44 -19.65 -15.36
N ASN A 140 -10.24 -19.90 -14.85
CA ASN A 140 -9.36 -20.99 -15.26
C ASN A 140 -9.48 -22.25 -14.34
N ALA A 141 -10.37 -22.22 -13.34
CA ALA A 141 -10.58 -23.31 -12.39
C ALA A 141 -11.86 -24.13 -12.69
N ASP A 142 -12.65 -23.73 -13.68
CA ASP A 142 -13.81 -24.45 -14.25
C ASP A 142 -13.42 -25.08 -15.61
#